data_5573ac7c324c03f27a950c542ff7a26e
#
_entry.id   5573ac7c324c03f27a950c542ff7a26e
#
_cell.length_a   1.000
_cell.length_b   1.000
_cell.length_c   1.000
_cell.angle_alpha   90.00
_cell.angle_beta   90.00
_cell.angle_gamma   90.00
#
_symmetry.space_group_name_H-M   'P 1'
#
loop_
_entity.id
_entity.type
_entity.pdbx_description
1 polymer ?
#
loop_
_entity_poly.entity_id
_entity_poly.type
_entity_poly.pdbx_seq_one_letter_code
_entity_poly.pdbx_strand_id
1 'polypeptide(L)'
;MTEWGLFVVLFVALFIGWVLGRRRTKENQKEDFKKVPNDYFRGLNHLLNGQQSEAIDAFVDSLEVNSDTFDIHLTLGNLFRKKGEIQKAINIHQSLLARPDISPRDTRLVQLELASDFMSAGLLDRAERLLLNIAARKTEFQKEIFTLLVDLYEFEQSWDKAIRMGHQLQSDFPTRKQAQRLAHFYCELAEEAIKKEQWTTAFQKYKSAIDVDVDCVRASIGLSDIYLSQKRYRDAIKELKSVADQDHEFLPIVIPMLRDSYLKVWGSGGYLKFLQEQLKMHPSATLIRALTEHYAQDDKEFAEQFIITQLRAHPTIKGFQELIDMQRAESDGHDQENLSVLYELIEQLTSSKPKHRCRQCGFSGHQLHWQCPSCKSWGTVKPIHGLEGE
;
A
#
# COMPACT_ATOMS: atom_id res chain seq x y z
N MET A 1 5.91 40.76 86.39
CA MET A 1 4.73 40.13 85.78
C MET A 1 4.74 40.21 84.25
N THR A 2 5.83 40.34 83.62
CA THR A 2 5.88 40.60 82.17
C THR A 2 6.36 39.45 81.29
N GLU A 3 7.06 38.46 81.85
CA GLU A 3 7.60 37.37 80.99
C GLU A 3 6.57 36.26 80.69
N TRP A 4 5.71 35.92 81.63
CA TRP A 4 4.67 34.92 81.44
C TRP A 4 3.58 35.34 80.42
N GLY A 5 3.30 36.63 80.32
CA GLY A 5 2.36 37.17 79.35
C GLY A 5 2.84 37.04 77.91
N LEU A 6 4.17 37.17 77.69
CA LEU A 6 4.77 37.01 76.34
C LEU A 6 4.72 35.58 75.87
N PHE A 7 4.95 34.59 76.74
CA PHE A 7 4.81 33.18 76.39
C PHE A 7 3.40 32.75 76.04
N VAL A 8 2.39 33.30 76.75
CA VAL A 8 0.98 33.01 76.44
C VAL A 8 0.58 33.58 75.07
N VAL A 9 1.01 34.83 74.74
CA VAL A 9 0.74 35.41 73.42
C VAL A 9 1.43 34.64 72.30
N LEU A 10 2.66 34.19 72.49
CA LEU A 10 3.41 33.41 71.52
C LEU A 10 2.76 32.03 71.31
N PHE A 11 2.29 31.38 72.37
CA PHE A 11 1.58 30.08 72.28
C PHE A 11 0.22 30.24 71.57
N VAL A 12 -0.52 31.30 71.82
CA VAL A 12 -1.78 31.60 71.16
C VAL A 12 -1.55 31.90 69.65
N ALA A 13 -0.49 32.64 69.31
CA ALA A 13 -0.13 32.94 67.94
C ALA A 13 0.25 31.68 67.14
N LEU A 14 1.07 30.78 67.78
CA LEU A 14 1.44 29.48 67.21
C LEU A 14 0.22 28.57 67.03
N PHE A 15 -0.70 28.55 68.02
CA PHE A 15 -1.92 27.76 67.97
C PHE A 15 -2.87 28.26 66.87
N ILE A 16 -3.05 29.56 66.71
CA ILE A 16 -3.82 30.14 65.63
C ILE A 16 -3.16 29.86 64.28
N GLY A 17 -1.83 30.00 64.13
CA GLY A 17 -1.08 29.67 62.94
C GLY A 17 -1.22 28.20 62.56
N TRP A 18 -1.16 27.28 63.57
CA TRP A 18 -1.35 25.86 63.35
C TRP A 18 -2.78 25.51 62.91
N VAL A 19 -3.79 26.07 63.52
CA VAL A 19 -5.23 25.91 63.15
C VAL A 19 -5.51 26.42 61.74
N LEU A 20 -4.99 27.61 61.42
CA LEU A 20 -5.13 28.20 60.10
C LEU A 20 -4.36 27.44 59.01
N GLY A 21 -3.15 27.00 59.34
CA GLY A 21 -2.35 26.15 58.46
C GLY A 21 -3.02 24.79 58.19
N ARG A 22 -3.60 24.17 59.21
CA ARG A 22 -4.30 22.90 59.13
C ARG A 22 -5.64 23.00 58.40
N ARG A 23 -6.32 24.16 58.42
CA ARG A 23 -7.52 24.45 57.61
C ARG A 23 -7.14 24.64 56.14
N ARG A 24 -6.09 25.40 55.84
CA ARG A 24 -5.60 25.62 54.48
C ARG A 24 -5.11 24.35 53.78
N THR A 25 -4.41 23.47 54.48
CA THR A 25 -3.99 22.16 53.95
C THR A 25 -5.16 21.21 53.72
N LYS A 26 -6.25 21.31 54.52
CA LYS A 26 -7.46 20.50 54.28
C LYS A 26 -8.32 21.06 53.11
N GLU A 27 -8.28 22.34 52.85
CA GLU A 27 -8.98 22.91 51.67
C GLU A 27 -8.19 22.66 50.40
N ASN A 28 -6.87 22.82 50.35
CA ASN A 28 -6.04 22.50 49.19
C ASN A 28 -5.98 21.00 48.86
N GLN A 29 -6.12 20.13 49.86
CA GLN A 29 -6.23 18.67 49.55
C GLN A 29 -7.61 18.23 49.11
N LYS A 30 -8.64 19.05 49.24
CA LYS A 30 -9.99 18.76 48.71
C LYS A 30 -10.21 19.27 47.29
N GLU A 31 -9.39 20.21 46.81
CA GLU A 31 -9.50 20.72 45.43
C GLU A 31 -8.75 19.85 44.41
N ASP A 32 -7.74 19.03 44.79
CA ASP A 32 -6.94 18.22 43.87
C ASP A 32 -7.53 16.84 43.59
N PHE A 33 -8.53 16.38 44.30
CA PHE A 33 -9.37 15.26 43.85
C PHE A 33 -10.62 15.82 43.16
N LYS A 34 -10.50 16.38 41.97
CA LYS A 34 -11.63 16.46 41.05
C LYS A 34 -12.24 15.06 40.99
N LYS A 35 -13.44 14.89 41.52
CA LYS A 35 -14.18 13.60 41.49
C LYS A 35 -14.14 13.13 40.05
N VAL A 36 -13.39 12.08 39.80
CA VAL A 36 -13.50 11.34 38.53
C VAL A 36 -14.99 10.99 38.39
N PRO A 37 -15.68 11.42 37.33
CA PRO A 37 -17.11 11.21 37.21
C PRO A 37 -17.44 9.72 37.35
N ASN A 38 -18.56 9.41 38.00
CA ASN A 38 -19.03 8.01 38.18
C ASN A 38 -19.09 7.25 36.85
N ASP A 39 -19.33 7.96 35.77
CA ASP A 39 -19.41 7.41 34.43
C ASP A 39 -18.04 6.98 33.86
N TYR A 40 -16.94 7.58 34.34
CA TYR A 40 -15.58 7.07 34.05
C TYR A 40 -15.39 5.65 34.59
N PHE A 41 -15.84 5.38 35.82
CA PHE A 41 -15.81 4.03 36.39
C PHE A 41 -16.78 3.08 35.67
N ARG A 42 -17.90 3.57 35.18
CA ARG A 42 -18.80 2.80 34.30
C ARG A 42 -18.10 2.41 33.00
N GLY A 43 -17.44 3.34 32.35
CA GLY A 43 -16.64 3.07 31.15
C GLY A 43 -15.55 2.05 31.40
N LEU A 44 -14.83 2.15 32.52
CA LEU A 44 -13.80 1.19 32.92
C LEU A 44 -14.38 -0.21 33.18
N ASN A 45 -15.52 -0.30 33.84
CA ASN A 45 -16.24 -1.56 34.06
C ASN A 45 -16.69 -2.21 32.74
N HIS A 46 -17.20 -1.45 31.79
CA HIS A 46 -17.55 -1.96 30.47
C HIS A 46 -16.31 -2.49 29.73
N LEU A 47 -15.15 -1.79 29.82
CA LEU A 47 -13.88 -2.27 29.25
C LEU A 47 -13.42 -3.59 29.87
N LEU A 48 -13.49 -3.72 31.19
CA LEU A 48 -13.13 -4.94 31.92
C LEU A 48 -14.03 -6.12 31.58
N ASN A 49 -15.30 -5.85 31.25
CA ASN A 49 -16.27 -6.85 30.81
C ASN A 49 -16.24 -7.14 29.30
N GLY A 50 -15.27 -6.58 28.55
CA GLY A 50 -15.16 -6.78 27.10
C GLY A 50 -16.19 -6.01 26.26
N GLN A 51 -17.00 -5.17 26.89
CA GLN A 51 -18.04 -4.34 26.26
C GLN A 51 -17.45 -3.03 25.77
N GLN A 52 -16.67 -3.08 24.69
CA GLN A 52 -15.92 -1.92 24.20
C GLN A 52 -16.83 -0.78 23.72
N SER A 53 -18.01 -1.05 23.15
CA SER A 53 -18.91 -0.04 22.64
C SER A 53 -19.57 0.76 23.76
N GLU A 54 -20.09 0.06 24.77
CA GLU A 54 -20.73 0.65 25.95
C GLU A 54 -19.72 1.43 26.80
N ALA A 55 -18.48 0.95 26.87
CA ALA A 55 -17.39 1.65 27.54
C ALA A 55 -17.10 3.01 26.89
N ILE A 56 -17.07 3.03 25.56
CA ILE A 56 -16.79 4.23 24.78
C ILE A 56 -17.93 5.24 24.93
N ASP A 57 -19.19 4.80 24.82
CA ASP A 57 -20.34 5.67 24.99
C ASP A 57 -20.38 6.28 26.42
N ALA A 58 -20.09 5.47 27.45
CA ALA A 58 -19.98 5.95 28.83
C ALA A 58 -18.83 6.98 29.04
N PHE A 59 -17.68 6.81 28.35
CA PHE A 59 -16.59 7.78 28.40
C PHE A 59 -16.94 9.09 27.68
N VAL A 60 -17.64 9.02 26.54
CA VAL A 60 -18.09 10.23 25.81
C VAL A 60 -19.04 11.07 26.66
N ASP A 61 -19.99 10.41 27.35
CA ASP A 61 -21.01 11.09 28.16
C ASP A 61 -20.44 11.67 29.47
N SER A 62 -19.34 11.13 29.97
CA SER A 62 -18.79 11.45 31.29
C SER A 62 -17.70 12.49 31.32
N LEU A 63 -17.00 12.70 30.23
CA LEU A 63 -15.83 13.58 30.17
C LEU A 63 -16.24 14.95 29.63
N GLU A 64 -16.33 15.93 30.53
CA GLU A 64 -16.30 17.33 30.06
C GLU A 64 -15.04 17.57 29.23
N VAL A 65 -15.22 18.07 28.02
CA VAL A 65 -14.11 18.41 27.14
C VAL A 65 -13.35 19.59 27.72
N ASN A 66 -12.19 19.38 28.29
CA ASN A 66 -11.28 20.40 28.81
C ASN A 66 -9.84 20.13 28.32
N SER A 67 -8.88 21.02 28.63
CA SER A 67 -7.48 20.84 28.20
C SER A 67 -6.88 19.50 28.63
N ASP A 68 -7.26 19.00 29.80
CA ASP A 68 -6.73 17.77 30.37
C ASP A 68 -7.34 16.51 29.72
N THR A 69 -8.51 16.64 29.06
CA THR A 69 -9.23 15.57 28.37
C THR A 69 -9.09 15.62 26.83
N PHE A 70 -8.35 16.60 26.29
CA PHE A 70 -8.19 16.79 24.85
C PHE A 70 -7.70 15.54 24.13
N ASP A 71 -6.58 14.96 24.59
CA ASP A 71 -5.97 13.77 23.98
C ASP A 71 -6.89 12.55 24.05
N ILE A 72 -7.70 12.46 25.12
CA ILE A 72 -8.68 11.38 25.29
C ILE A 72 -9.76 11.49 24.21
N HIS A 73 -10.33 12.67 24.00
CA HIS A 73 -11.37 12.89 23.00
C HIS A 73 -10.82 12.70 21.57
N LEU A 74 -9.59 13.17 21.30
CA LEU A 74 -8.93 12.96 20.02
C LEU A 74 -8.77 11.46 19.73
N THR A 75 -8.25 10.70 20.71
CA THR A 75 -8.07 9.25 20.62
C THR A 75 -9.41 8.55 20.43
N LEU A 76 -10.45 8.99 21.15
CA LEU A 76 -11.79 8.44 21.07
C LEU A 76 -12.42 8.65 19.67
N GLY A 77 -12.29 9.85 19.10
CA GLY A 77 -12.71 10.13 17.73
C GLY A 77 -12.03 9.20 16.74
N ASN A 78 -10.71 9.02 16.87
CA ASN A 78 -9.95 8.10 16.03
C ASN A 78 -10.38 6.63 16.20
N LEU A 79 -10.77 6.23 17.41
CA LEU A 79 -11.28 4.89 17.68
C LEU A 79 -12.65 4.66 17.02
N PHE A 80 -13.57 5.64 17.10
CA PHE A 80 -14.85 5.57 16.41
C PHE A 80 -14.70 5.47 14.89
N ARG A 81 -13.78 6.26 14.30
CA ARG A 81 -13.45 6.13 12.88
C ARG A 81 -12.99 4.72 12.52
N LYS A 82 -12.08 4.12 13.31
CA LYS A 82 -11.59 2.75 13.09
C LYS A 82 -12.68 1.69 13.22
N LYS A 83 -13.69 1.92 14.06
CA LYS A 83 -14.86 1.04 14.21
C LYS A 83 -15.92 1.22 13.11
N GLY A 84 -15.76 2.21 12.23
CA GLY A 84 -16.75 2.54 11.20
C GLY A 84 -17.88 3.45 11.69
N GLU A 85 -17.86 3.90 12.94
CA GLU A 85 -18.83 4.85 13.52
C GLU A 85 -18.46 6.30 13.17
N ILE A 86 -18.36 6.56 11.86
CA ILE A 86 -17.75 7.79 11.32
C ILE A 86 -18.47 9.05 11.80
N GLN A 87 -19.79 9.02 11.91
CA GLN A 87 -20.55 10.19 12.36
C GLN A 87 -20.22 10.58 13.80
N LYS A 88 -19.99 9.62 14.70
CA LYS A 88 -19.55 9.89 16.07
C LYS A 88 -18.14 10.52 16.06
N ALA A 89 -17.23 10.01 15.24
CA ALA A 89 -15.90 10.59 15.09
C ALA A 89 -15.95 12.06 14.64
N ILE A 90 -16.73 12.37 13.60
CA ILE A 90 -16.95 13.73 13.11
C ILE A 90 -17.48 14.64 14.22
N ASN A 91 -18.49 14.21 14.97
CA ASN A 91 -19.09 15.00 16.04
C ASN A 91 -18.07 15.32 17.15
N ILE A 92 -17.25 14.36 17.54
CA ILE A 92 -16.19 14.55 18.56
C ILE A 92 -15.15 15.55 18.07
N HIS A 93 -14.61 15.36 16.85
CA HIS A 93 -13.58 16.26 16.33
C HIS A 93 -14.14 17.67 16.07
N GLN A 94 -15.40 17.80 15.66
CA GLN A 94 -16.06 19.12 15.55
C GLN A 94 -16.26 19.78 16.91
N SER A 95 -16.63 19.03 17.96
CA SER A 95 -16.77 19.58 19.31
C SER A 95 -15.43 20.06 19.88
N LEU A 96 -14.33 19.34 19.57
CA LEU A 96 -12.98 19.80 19.89
C LEU A 96 -12.63 21.12 19.20
N LEU A 97 -12.96 21.28 17.91
CA LEU A 97 -12.69 22.52 17.14
C LEU A 97 -13.53 23.71 17.57
N ALA A 98 -14.71 23.47 18.15
CA ALA A 98 -15.59 24.56 18.64
C ALA A 98 -15.08 25.22 19.91
N ARG A 99 -14.02 24.72 20.53
CA ARG A 99 -13.47 25.24 21.78
C ARG A 99 -12.62 26.48 21.56
N PRO A 100 -12.79 27.52 22.42
CA PRO A 100 -11.99 28.73 22.31
C PRO A 100 -10.58 28.62 22.90
N ASP A 101 -10.32 27.61 23.75
CA ASP A 101 -9.07 27.42 24.51
C ASP A 101 -8.08 26.45 23.86
N ILE A 102 -8.40 25.97 22.66
CA ILE A 102 -7.52 25.03 21.92
C ILE A 102 -6.30 25.76 21.33
N SER A 103 -5.12 25.12 21.45
CA SER A 103 -3.90 25.68 20.87
C SER A 103 -3.95 25.69 19.33
N PRO A 104 -3.22 26.60 18.65
CA PRO A 104 -3.15 26.58 17.18
C PRO A 104 -2.57 25.29 16.62
N ARG A 105 -1.71 24.59 17.35
CA ARG A 105 -1.16 23.29 16.98
C ARG A 105 -2.24 22.20 17.04
N ASP A 106 -2.96 22.15 18.16
CA ASP A 106 -4.00 21.17 18.39
C ASP A 106 -5.19 21.39 17.46
N THR A 107 -5.52 22.65 17.16
CA THR A 107 -6.50 22.99 16.11
C THR A 107 -6.14 22.34 14.77
N ARG A 108 -4.87 22.44 14.32
CA ARG A 108 -4.42 21.82 13.08
C ARG A 108 -4.47 20.28 13.15
N LEU A 109 -4.10 19.71 14.29
CA LEU A 109 -4.16 18.27 14.52
C LEU A 109 -5.60 17.76 14.43
N VAL A 110 -6.55 18.41 15.10
CA VAL A 110 -7.98 18.03 15.03
C VAL A 110 -8.54 18.25 13.62
N GLN A 111 -8.14 19.31 12.92
CA GLN A 111 -8.54 19.52 11.53
C GLN A 111 -8.04 18.40 10.61
N LEU A 112 -6.82 17.90 10.84
CA LEU A 112 -6.26 16.76 10.10
C LEU A 112 -7.06 15.48 10.37
N GLU A 113 -7.41 15.20 11.63
CA GLU A 113 -8.22 14.04 12.00
C GLU A 113 -9.65 14.16 11.45
N LEU A 114 -10.26 15.36 11.49
CA LEU A 114 -11.56 15.61 10.90
C LEU A 114 -11.55 15.43 9.37
N ALA A 115 -10.47 15.82 8.69
CA ALA A 115 -10.31 15.54 7.27
C ALA A 115 -10.28 14.02 6.99
N SER A 116 -9.58 13.26 7.83
CA SER A 116 -9.56 11.79 7.77
C SER A 116 -10.94 11.18 8.01
N ASP A 117 -11.75 11.75 8.91
CA ASP A 117 -13.14 11.34 9.12
C ASP A 117 -13.98 11.61 7.87
N PHE A 118 -13.85 12.81 7.27
CA PHE A 118 -14.57 13.13 6.03
C PHE A 118 -14.18 12.21 4.89
N MET A 119 -12.91 11.85 4.75
CA MET A 119 -12.48 10.86 3.77
C MET A 119 -13.14 9.50 4.03
N SER A 120 -13.16 9.05 5.29
CA SER A 120 -13.80 7.79 5.69
C SER A 120 -15.32 7.80 5.46
N ALA A 121 -15.96 8.99 5.55
CA ALA A 121 -17.39 9.19 5.26
C ALA A 121 -17.69 9.32 3.76
N GLY A 122 -16.68 9.36 2.87
CA GLY A 122 -16.86 9.65 1.44
C GLY A 122 -17.17 11.13 1.14
N LEU A 123 -17.00 12.04 2.11
CA LEU A 123 -17.23 13.48 1.96
C LEU A 123 -15.96 14.18 1.43
N LEU A 124 -15.51 13.76 0.25
CA LEU A 124 -14.19 14.10 -0.31
C LEU A 124 -14.01 15.61 -0.52
N ASP A 125 -15.02 16.32 -1.02
CA ASP A 125 -14.97 17.79 -1.19
C ASP A 125 -14.73 18.54 0.13
N ARG A 126 -15.28 18.02 1.25
CA ARG A 126 -15.06 18.62 2.56
C ARG A 126 -13.65 18.35 3.07
N ALA A 127 -13.17 17.14 2.88
CA ALA A 127 -11.80 16.75 3.21
C ALA A 127 -10.79 17.58 2.42
N GLU A 128 -10.95 17.71 1.09
CA GLU A 128 -10.07 18.49 0.21
C GLU A 128 -9.98 19.95 0.68
N ARG A 129 -11.13 20.60 0.87
CA ARG A 129 -11.15 22.02 1.33
C ARG A 129 -10.45 22.21 2.66
N LEU A 130 -10.66 21.29 3.60
CA LEU A 130 -10.04 21.38 4.92
C LEU A 130 -8.52 21.18 4.84
N LEU A 131 -8.07 20.16 4.12
CA LEU A 131 -6.65 19.86 3.91
C LEU A 131 -5.93 20.99 3.18
N LEU A 132 -6.50 21.54 2.11
CA LEU A 132 -5.92 22.67 1.38
C LEU A 132 -5.81 23.93 2.25
N ASN A 133 -6.80 24.19 3.11
CA ASN A 133 -6.75 25.31 4.05
C ASN A 133 -5.58 25.16 5.05
N ILE A 134 -5.38 23.97 5.60
CA ILE A 134 -4.26 23.70 6.50
C ILE A 134 -2.93 23.75 5.74
N ALA A 135 -2.86 23.21 4.51
CA ALA A 135 -1.67 23.19 3.67
C ALA A 135 -1.17 24.57 3.25
N ALA A 136 -2.07 25.58 3.19
CA ALA A 136 -1.72 26.95 2.81
C ALA A 136 -0.69 27.60 3.76
N ARG A 137 -0.51 27.05 4.95
CA ARG A 137 0.46 27.49 5.95
C ARG A 137 1.48 26.37 6.19
N LYS A 138 2.76 26.73 6.28
CA LYS A 138 3.79 25.78 6.67
C LYS A 138 3.54 25.28 8.09
N THR A 139 3.38 23.97 8.26
CA THR A 139 3.03 23.34 9.53
C THR A 139 3.90 22.12 9.79
N GLU A 140 3.96 21.67 11.05
CA GLU A 140 4.61 20.42 11.47
C GLU A 140 3.95 19.17 10.88
N PHE A 141 2.68 19.26 10.44
CA PHE A 141 1.90 18.16 9.87
C PHE A 141 1.90 18.15 8.33
N GLN A 142 2.88 18.80 7.70
CA GLN A 142 2.94 18.95 6.24
C GLN A 142 2.95 17.60 5.51
N LYS A 143 3.71 16.65 6.06
CA LYS A 143 3.80 15.30 5.50
C LYS A 143 2.46 14.57 5.52
N GLU A 144 1.78 14.59 6.64
CA GLU A 144 0.48 13.96 6.85
C GLU A 144 -0.58 14.58 5.94
N ILE A 145 -0.59 15.91 5.84
CA ILE A 145 -1.52 16.66 4.98
C ILE A 145 -1.31 16.27 3.51
N PHE A 146 -0.07 16.30 3.01
CA PHE A 146 0.19 15.91 1.62
C PHE A 146 -0.09 14.43 1.38
N THR A 147 0.17 13.57 2.34
CA THR A 147 -0.18 12.15 2.23
C THR A 147 -1.69 11.97 2.07
N LEU A 148 -2.49 12.62 2.91
CA LEU A 148 -3.95 12.56 2.83
C LEU A 148 -4.50 13.18 1.53
N LEU A 149 -3.90 14.28 1.03
CA LEU A 149 -4.28 14.85 -0.27
C LEU A 149 -3.97 13.89 -1.43
N VAL A 150 -2.82 13.23 -1.39
CA VAL A 150 -2.49 12.21 -2.40
C VAL A 150 -3.46 11.03 -2.32
N ASP A 151 -3.78 10.55 -1.11
CA ASP A 151 -4.74 9.46 -0.89
C ASP A 151 -6.14 9.83 -1.40
N LEU A 152 -6.59 11.06 -1.15
CA LEU A 152 -7.86 11.60 -1.61
C LEU A 152 -7.93 11.63 -3.13
N TYR A 153 -6.93 12.24 -3.79
CA TYR A 153 -6.92 12.37 -5.24
C TYR A 153 -6.72 11.03 -5.95
N GLU A 154 -6.01 10.09 -5.34
CA GLU A 154 -5.93 8.71 -5.84
C GLU A 154 -7.30 8.02 -5.77
N PHE A 155 -8.03 8.19 -4.65
CA PHE A 155 -9.37 7.64 -4.49
C PHE A 155 -10.36 8.21 -5.53
N GLU A 156 -10.26 9.51 -5.83
CA GLU A 156 -11.05 10.19 -6.86
C GLU A 156 -10.57 9.88 -8.30
N GLN A 157 -9.44 9.18 -8.47
CA GLN A 157 -8.75 9.00 -9.75
C GLN A 157 -8.39 10.33 -10.44
N SER A 158 -8.23 11.38 -9.66
CA SER A 158 -7.82 12.71 -10.11
C SER A 158 -6.30 12.79 -10.27
N TRP A 159 -5.75 12.04 -11.25
CA TRP A 159 -4.32 11.77 -11.38
C TRP A 159 -3.44 13.01 -11.50
N ASP A 160 -3.89 14.05 -12.21
CA ASP A 160 -3.13 15.31 -12.31
C ASP A 160 -3.01 16.02 -10.96
N LYS A 161 -4.05 15.99 -10.11
CA LYS A 161 -3.99 16.52 -8.75
C LYS A 161 -3.09 15.64 -7.85
N ALA A 162 -3.25 14.32 -7.95
CA ALA A 162 -2.43 13.35 -7.22
C ALA A 162 -0.93 13.51 -7.54
N ILE A 163 -0.58 13.69 -8.81
CA ILE A 163 0.78 13.92 -9.26
C ILE A 163 1.36 15.21 -8.69
N ARG A 164 0.60 16.33 -8.73
CA ARG A 164 1.09 17.61 -8.17
C ARG A 164 1.41 17.49 -6.68
N MET A 165 0.51 16.90 -5.90
CA MET A 165 0.72 16.69 -4.46
C MET A 165 1.78 15.62 -4.20
N GLY A 166 1.84 14.59 -5.03
CA GLY A 166 2.87 13.55 -4.98
C GLY A 166 4.28 14.10 -5.19
N HIS A 167 4.46 15.02 -6.14
CA HIS A 167 5.74 15.70 -6.32
C HIS A 167 6.15 16.55 -5.12
N GLN A 168 5.20 17.29 -4.54
CA GLN A 168 5.46 18.08 -3.33
C GLN A 168 5.85 17.17 -2.17
N LEU A 169 5.10 16.08 -1.96
CA LEU A 169 5.41 15.08 -0.94
C LEU A 169 6.77 14.42 -1.15
N GLN A 170 7.12 14.08 -2.40
CA GLN A 170 8.40 13.45 -2.76
C GLN A 170 9.58 14.42 -2.61
N SER A 171 9.37 15.71 -2.92
CA SER A 171 10.40 16.74 -2.76
C SER A 171 10.75 16.99 -1.29
N ASP A 172 9.72 17.10 -0.44
CA ASP A 172 9.90 17.49 0.96
C ASP A 172 10.22 16.28 1.86
N PHE A 173 9.69 15.08 1.51
CA PHE A 173 9.81 13.84 2.30
C PHE A 173 10.07 12.63 1.39
N PRO A 174 11.23 12.54 0.72
CA PRO A 174 11.48 11.52 -0.29
C PRO A 174 11.48 10.10 0.29
N THR A 175 10.73 9.19 -0.35
CA THR A 175 10.77 7.76 -0.09
C THR A 175 10.60 6.97 -1.38
N ARG A 176 11.23 5.78 -1.47
CA ARG A 176 11.06 4.89 -2.63
C ARG A 176 9.59 4.53 -2.87
N LYS A 177 8.83 4.25 -1.81
CA LYS A 177 7.40 3.92 -1.91
C LYS A 177 6.56 5.04 -2.53
N GLN A 178 6.88 6.30 -2.20
CA GLN A 178 6.20 7.46 -2.79
C GLN A 178 6.57 7.64 -4.27
N ALA A 179 7.84 7.45 -4.62
CA ALA A 179 8.29 7.48 -6.02
C ALA A 179 7.57 6.41 -6.86
N GLN A 180 7.52 5.17 -6.37
CA GLN A 180 6.78 4.09 -7.03
C GLN A 180 5.30 4.44 -7.24
N ARG A 181 4.64 4.95 -6.19
CA ARG A 181 3.23 5.36 -6.27
C ARG A 181 3.03 6.46 -7.31
N LEU A 182 3.87 7.47 -7.30
CA LEU A 182 3.84 8.60 -8.23
C LEU A 182 4.06 8.14 -9.68
N ALA A 183 4.99 7.21 -9.92
CA ALA A 183 5.21 6.61 -11.23
C ALA A 183 3.95 5.90 -11.75
N HIS A 184 3.24 5.18 -10.89
CA HIS A 184 1.97 4.54 -11.27
C HIS A 184 0.88 5.55 -11.63
N PHE A 185 0.81 6.73 -10.99
CA PHE A 185 -0.14 7.78 -11.37
C PHE A 185 0.15 8.31 -12.78
N TYR A 186 1.43 8.45 -13.15
CA TYR A 186 1.79 8.76 -14.53
C TYR A 186 1.38 7.67 -15.50
N CYS A 187 1.48 6.39 -15.11
CA CYS A 187 1.01 5.28 -15.93
C CYS A 187 -0.52 5.32 -16.13
N GLU A 188 -1.30 5.69 -15.09
CA GLU A 188 -2.75 5.88 -15.23
C GLU A 188 -3.08 6.96 -16.27
N LEU A 189 -2.42 8.13 -16.21
CA LEU A 189 -2.59 9.18 -17.22
C LEU A 189 -2.16 8.72 -18.63
N ALA A 190 -1.13 7.88 -18.72
CA ALA A 190 -0.70 7.33 -20.01
C ALA A 190 -1.78 6.41 -20.59
N GLU A 191 -2.38 5.54 -19.78
CA GLU A 191 -3.46 4.66 -20.22
C GLU A 191 -4.75 5.42 -20.57
N GLU A 192 -5.06 6.49 -19.83
CA GLU A 192 -6.15 7.40 -20.23
C GLU A 192 -5.88 8.09 -21.58
N ALA A 193 -4.63 8.49 -21.82
CA ALA A 193 -4.24 9.08 -23.10
C ALA A 193 -4.32 8.05 -24.24
N ILE A 194 -3.95 6.79 -24.00
CA ILE A 194 -4.12 5.69 -24.98
C ILE A 194 -5.60 5.49 -25.34
N LYS A 195 -6.49 5.46 -24.33
CA LYS A 195 -7.94 5.35 -24.56
C LYS A 195 -8.51 6.49 -25.42
N LYS A 196 -7.83 7.65 -25.40
CA LYS A 196 -8.17 8.85 -26.21
C LYS A 196 -7.36 8.91 -27.52
N GLU A 197 -6.60 7.86 -27.87
CA GLU A 197 -5.71 7.77 -29.03
C GLU A 197 -4.60 8.84 -29.06
N GLN A 198 -4.26 9.41 -27.91
CA GLN A 198 -3.23 10.45 -27.75
C GLN A 198 -1.85 9.81 -27.50
N TRP A 199 -1.33 9.10 -28.48
CA TRP A 199 -0.09 8.30 -28.36
C TRP A 199 1.14 9.09 -27.91
N THR A 200 1.32 10.33 -28.38
CA THR A 200 2.43 11.18 -27.98
C THR A 200 2.35 11.55 -26.51
N THR A 201 1.16 11.88 -26.01
CA THR A 201 0.92 12.19 -24.61
C THR A 201 1.18 10.96 -23.74
N ALA A 202 0.65 9.80 -24.13
CA ALA A 202 0.89 8.53 -23.43
C ALA A 202 2.38 8.22 -23.33
N PHE A 203 3.12 8.35 -24.42
CA PHE A 203 4.57 8.16 -24.44
C PHE A 203 5.29 9.07 -23.44
N GLN A 204 4.94 10.36 -23.42
CA GLN A 204 5.54 11.32 -22.50
C GLN A 204 5.23 10.96 -21.03
N LYS A 205 3.99 10.54 -20.74
CA LYS A 205 3.58 10.15 -19.39
C LYS A 205 4.34 8.90 -18.90
N TYR A 206 4.50 7.86 -19.75
CA TYR A 206 5.32 6.71 -19.39
C TYR A 206 6.79 7.08 -19.18
N LYS A 207 7.35 7.98 -19.99
CA LYS A 207 8.72 8.48 -19.75
C LYS A 207 8.82 9.21 -18.42
N SER A 208 7.86 10.08 -18.08
CA SER A 208 7.82 10.73 -16.77
C SER A 208 7.70 9.72 -15.61
N ALA A 209 7.00 8.60 -15.79
CA ALA A 209 6.95 7.53 -14.80
C ALA A 209 8.34 6.92 -14.54
N ILE A 210 9.13 6.64 -15.59
CA ILE A 210 10.49 6.12 -15.47
C ILE A 210 11.44 7.17 -14.87
N ASP A 211 11.27 8.45 -15.20
CA ASP A 211 12.06 9.54 -14.62
C ASP A 211 11.89 9.66 -13.10
N VAL A 212 10.67 9.34 -12.61
CA VAL A 212 10.35 9.34 -11.17
C VAL A 212 10.77 8.05 -10.47
N ASP A 213 10.58 6.91 -11.12
CA ASP A 213 10.94 5.58 -10.61
C ASP A 213 11.51 4.75 -11.76
N VAL A 214 12.82 4.61 -11.78
CA VAL A 214 13.55 3.85 -12.81
C VAL A 214 13.15 2.37 -12.84
N ASP A 215 12.64 1.85 -11.73
CA ASP A 215 12.20 0.46 -11.57
C ASP A 215 10.72 0.25 -11.93
N CYS A 216 10.07 1.22 -12.59
CA CYS A 216 8.65 1.13 -12.96
C CYS A 216 8.42 0.20 -14.17
N VAL A 217 8.30 -1.10 -13.91
CA VAL A 217 8.03 -2.14 -14.94
C VAL A 217 6.83 -1.82 -15.80
N ARG A 218 5.73 -1.32 -15.19
CA ARG A 218 4.50 -0.95 -15.93
C ARG A 218 4.77 0.08 -17.02
N ALA A 219 5.61 1.06 -16.74
CA ALA A 219 5.97 2.09 -17.70
C ALA A 219 6.82 1.53 -18.86
N SER A 220 7.77 0.66 -18.56
CA SER A 220 8.60 0.00 -19.58
C SER A 220 7.78 -0.90 -20.50
N ILE A 221 6.82 -1.66 -19.95
CA ILE A 221 5.88 -2.44 -20.75
C ILE A 221 5.00 -1.52 -21.62
N GLY A 222 4.41 -0.47 -21.04
CA GLY A 222 3.58 0.49 -21.79
C GLY A 222 4.32 1.22 -22.90
N LEU A 223 5.60 1.60 -22.70
CA LEU A 223 6.46 2.14 -23.75
C LEU A 223 6.72 1.13 -24.85
N SER A 224 6.97 -0.14 -24.48
CA SER A 224 7.20 -1.21 -25.45
C SER A 224 5.97 -1.41 -26.33
N ASP A 225 4.76 -1.37 -25.78
CA ASP A 225 3.50 -1.50 -26.51
C ASP A 225 3.34 -0.36 -27.52
N ILE A 226 3.68 0.87 -27.14
CA ILE A 226 3.66 2.02 -28.06
C ILE A 226 4.69 1.81 -29.19
N TYR A 227 5.91 1.37 -28.89
CA TYR A 227 6.92 1.09 -29.89
C TYR A 227 6.51 -0.06 -30.84
N LEU A 228 5.89 -1.12 -30.30
CA LEU A 228 5.39 -2.25 -31.09
C LEU A 228 4.28 -1.82 -32.05
N SER A 229 3.35 -0.99 -31.61
CA SER A 229 2.29 -0.44 -32.47
C SER A 229 2.86 0.38 -33.65
N GLN A 230 4.01 1.05 -33.41
CA GLN A 230 4.75 1.80 -34.43
C GLN A 230 5.74 0.96 -35.22
N LYS A 231 5.82 -0.37 -35.01
CA LYS A 231 6.79 -1.30 -35.63
C LYS A 231 8.26 -0.95 -35.31
N ARG A 232 8.50 -0.26 -34.21
CA ARG A 232 9.83 0.13 -33.72
C ARG A 232 10.39 -0.96 -32.81
N TYR A 233 10.57 -2.14 -33.36
CA TYR A 233 10.94 -3.36 -32.59
C TYR A 233 12.24 -3.23 -31.80
N ARG A 234 13.26 -2.50 -32.31
CA ARG A 234 14.53 -2.31 -31.60
C ARG A 234 14.36 -1.51 -30.30
N ASP A 235 13.51 -0.49 -30.34
CA ASP A 235 13.21 0.33 -29.15
C ASP A 235 12.36 -0.47 -28.16
N ALA A 236 11.38 -1.24 -28.65
CA ALA A 236 10.60 -2.15 -27.82
C ALA A 236 11.48 -3.20 -27.09
N ILE A 237 12.41 -3.83 -27.81
CA ILE A 237 13.35 -4.79 -27.21
C ILE A 237 14.17 -4.14 -26.09
N LYS A 238 14.60 -2.90 -26.25
CA LYS A 238 15.36 -2.18 -25.21
C LYS A 238 14.53 -2.01 -23.94
N GLU A 239 13.30 -1.53 -24.06
CA GLU A 239 12.41 -1.31 -22.91
C GLU A 239 12.00 -2.65 -22.26
N LEU A 240 11.70 -3.69 -23.05
CA LEU A 240 11.36 -5.02 -22.53
C LEU A 240 12.54 -5.69 -21.80
N LYS A 241 13.76 -5.48 -22.26
CA LYS A 241 14.95 -6.02 -21.59
C LYS A 241 15.22 -5.34 -20.26
N SER A 242 14.93 -4.03 -20.13
CA SER A 242 15.10 -3.33 -18.84
C SER A 242 14.22 -3.88 -17.72
N VAL A 243 13.12 -4.58 -18.06
CA VAL A 243 12.26 -5.24 -17.07
C VAL A 243 13.03 -6.31 -16.26
N ALA A 244 14.02 -6.96 -16.85
CA ALA A 244 14.84 -7.94 -16.14
C ALA A 244 15.64 -7.31 -14.99
N ASP A 245 16.14 -6.10 -15.21
CA ASP A 245 16.91 -5.33 -14.21
C ASP A 245 15.99 -4.63 -13.20
N GLN A 246 14.81 -4.17 -13.64
CA GLN A 246 13.82 -3.51 -12.80
C GLN A 246 13.16 -4.46 -11.81
N ASP A 247 12.63 -5.59 -12.33
CA ASP A 247 11.99 -6.62 -11.52
C ASP A 247 11.84 -7.92 -12.34
N HIS A 248 12.75 -8.85 -12.11
CA HIS A 248 12.79 -10.13 -12.82
C HIS A 248 11.52 -10.99 -12.63
N GLU A 249 10.73 -10.77 -11.56
CA GLU A 249 9.48 -11.50 -11.35
C GLU A 249 8.45 -11.23 -12.48
N PHE A 250 8.61 -10.16 -13.26
CA PHE A 250 7.77 -9.83 -14.40
C PHE A 250 8.29 -10.37 -15.74
N LEU A 251 9.44 -11.04 -15.78
CA LEU A 251 9.97 -11.66 -16.99
C LEU A 251 8.96 -12.56 -17.73
N PRO A 252 8.15 -13.40 -17.05
CA PRO A 252 7.16 -14.23 -17.71
C PRO A 252 6.16 -13.44 -18.58
N ILE A 253 5.90 -12.20 -18.24
CA ILE A 253 4.95 -11.34 -18.97
C ILE A 253 5.60 -10.80 -20.25
N VAL A 254 6.89 -10.46 -20.20
CA VAL A 254 7.57 -9.78 -21.33
C VAL A 254 8.25 -10.75 -22.29
N ILE A 255 8.52 -11.99 -21.92
CA ILE A 255 9.19 -13.00 -22.75
C ILE A 255 8.47 -13.23 -24.10
N PRO A 256 7.14 -13.38 -24.18
CA PRO A 256 6.44 -13.52 -25.47
C PRO A 256 6.62 -12.29 -26.38
N MET A 257 6.54 -11.09 -25.82
CA MET A 257 6.70 -9.82 -26.54
C MET A 257 8.13 -9.66 -27.07
N LEU A 258 9.13 -10.07 -26.25
CA LEU A 258 10.54 -10.10 -26.65
C LEU A 258 10.77 -11.05 -27.80
N ARG A 259 10.25 -12.29 -27.72
CA ARG A 259 10.35 -13.30 -28.80
C ARG A 259 9.88 -12.72 -30.13
N ASP A 260 8.64 -12.20 -30.14
CA ASP A 260 8.03 -11.68 -31.35
C ASP A 260 8.79 -10.47 -31.91
N SER A 261 9.31 -9.62 -31.04
CA SER A 261 10.12 -8.47 -31.44
C SER A 261 11.47 -8.86 -32.05
N TYR A 262 12.17 -9.83 -31.45
CA TYR A 262 13.45 -10.33 -31.96
C TYR A 262 13.32 -11.00 -33.32
N LEU A 263 12.28 -11.82 -33.50
CA LEU A 263 12.00 -12.47 -34.77
C LEU A 263 11.78 -11.48 -35.92
N LYS A 264 11.26 -10.28 -35.60
CA LYS A 264 11.04 -9.22 -36.61
C LYS A 264 12.30 -8.43 -37.01
N VAL A 265 13.35 -8.44 -36.19
CA VAL A 265 14.54 -7.57 -36.43
C VAL A 265 15.82 -8.37 -36.69
N TRP A 266 16.14 -9.33 -35.83
CA TRP A 266 17.47 -9.99 -35.84
C TRP A 266 17.39 -11.52 -35.91
N GLY A 267 16.21 -12.11 -35.92
CA GLY A 267 16.03 -13.54 -35.75
C GLY A 267 16.26 -14.00 -34.29
N SER A 268 16.43 -15.27 -34.05
CA SER A 268 16.39 -15.91 -32.74
C SER A 268 17.68 -15.75 -31.90
N GLY A 269 18.86 -15.51 -32.53
CA GLY A 269 20.14 -15.60 -31.79
C GLY A 269 20.32 -14.63 -30.63
N GLY A 270 19.88 -13.38 -30.77
CA GLY A 270 19.95 -12.39 -29.69
C GLY A 270 18.95 -12.70 -28.57
N TYR A 271 17.80 -13.25 -28.91
CA TYR A 271 16.77 -13.69 -27.96
C TYR A 271 17.27 -14.88 -27.15
N LEU A 272 17.85 -15.90 -27.81
CA LEU A 272 18.40 -17.09 -27.16
C LEU A 272 19.46 -16.74 -26.12
N LYS A 273 20.40 -15.86 -26.48
CA LYS A 273 21.44 -15.39 -25.54
C LYS A 273 20.81 -14.72 -24.32
N PHE A 274 19.84 -13.85 -24.50
CA PHE A 274 19.11 -13.20 -23.41
C PHE A 274 18.43 -14.22 -22.49
N LEU A 275 17.71 -15.20 -23.06
CA LEU A 275 17.03 -16.23 -22.26
C LEU A 275 18.03 -17.06 -21.43
N GLN A 276 19.18 -17.46 -22.04
CA GLN A 276 20.22 -18.22 -21.34
C GLN A 276 20.83 -17.43 -20.18
N GLU A 277 21.07 -16.13 -20.36
CA GLU A 277 21.57 -15.24 -19.33
C GLU A 277 20.56 -15.12 -18.17
N GLN A 278 19.27 -14.91 -18.50
CA GLN A 278 18.23 -14.76 -17.47
C GLN A 278 17.97 -16.09 -16.75
N LEU A 279 18.01 -17.23 -17.43
CA LEU A 279 17.82 -18.53 -16.80
C LEU A 279 18.89 -18.83 -15.73
N LYS A 280 20.14 -18.42 -15.97
CA LYS A 280 21.23 -18.60 -14.99
C LYS A 280 21.03 -17.78 -13.73
N MET A 281 20.42 -16.59 -13.85
CA MET A 281 20.21 -15.67 -12.72
C MET A 281 18.89 -15.95 -12.00
N HIS A 282 17.83 -16.19 -12.75
CA HIS A 282 16.46 -16.28 -12.26
C HIS A 282 15.69 -17.41 -12.96
N PRO A 283 15.92 -18.67 -12.60
CA PRO A 283 15.21 -19.80 -13.20
C PRO A 283 13.70 -19.65 -13.07
N SER A 284 12.95 -19.80 -14.17
CA SER A 284 11.49 -19.79 -14.18
C SER A 284 10.95 -20.77 -15.23
N ALA A 285 9.72 -21.24 -15.03
CA ALA A 285 9.06 -22.17 -15.96
C ALA A 285 8.93 -21.55 -17.36
N THR A 286 8.62 -20.26 -17.45
CA THR A 286 8.49 -19.56 -18.74
C THR A 286 9.83 -19.48 -19.49
N LEU A 287 10.94 -19.23 -18.79
CA LEU A 287 12.28 -19.23 -19.43
C LEU A 287 12.69 -20.61 -19.89
N ILE A 288 12.46 -21.62 -19.06
CA ILE A 288 12.74 -23.02 -19.41
C ILE A 288 11.94 -23.41 -20.67
N ARG A 289 10.64 -23.13 -20.67
CA ARG A 289 9.77 -23.42 -21.81
C ARG A 289 10.23 -22.71 -23.09
N ALA A 290 10.50 -21.41 -23.03
CA ALA A 290 10.93 -20.64 -24.18
C ALA A 290 12.26 -21.14 -24.79
N LEU A 291 13.19 -21.62 -23.96
CA LEU A 291 14.43 -22.26 -24.42
C LEU A 291 14.17 -23.64 -24.99
N THR A 292 13.32 -24.44 -24.34
CA THR A 292 12.94 -25.79 -24.83
C THR A 292 12.26 -25.69 -26.20
N GLU A 293 11.28 -24.82 -26.37
CA GLU A 293 10.61 -24.55 -27.64
C GLU A 293 11.62 -24.16 -28.75
N HIS A 294 12.65 -23.39 -28.39
CA HIS A 294 13.67 -22.99 -29.35
C HIS A 294 14.59 -24.16 -29.73
N TYR A 295 15.07 -24.91 -28.75
CA TYR A 295 15.96 -26.07 -29.01
C TYR A 295 15.22 -27.16 -29.79
N ALA A 296 13.95 -27.40 -29.54
CA ALA A 296 13.14 -28.41 -30.24
C ALA A 296 12.98 -28.14 -31.75
N GLN A 297 13.24 -26.87 -32.21
CA GLN A 297 13.27 -26.58 -33.65
C GLN A 297 14.45 -27.20 -34.39
N ASP A 298 15.59 -27.28 -33.67
CA ASP A 298 16.84 -27.78 -34.27
C ASP A 298 17.13 -29.26 -33.85
N ASP A 299 16.94 -29.60 -32.57
CA ASP A 299 17.24 -30.91 -31.98
C ASP A 299 16.25 -31.20 -30.83
N LYS A 300 15.31 -32.06 -31.09
CA LYS A 300 14.28 -32.49 -30.15
C LYS A 300 14.83 -33.29 -28.97
N GLU A 301 15.77 -34.18 -29.22
CA GLU A 301 16.38 -35.01 -28.17
C GLU A 301 17.16 -34.14 -27.18
N PHE A 302 17.90 -33.17 -27.70
CA PHE A 302 18.57 -32.17 -26.86
C PHE A 302 17.58 -31.34 -26.05
N ALA A 303 16.47 -30.91 -26.64
CA ALA A 303 15.42 -30.15 -25.95
C ALA A 303 14.78 -30.96 -24.80
N GLU A 304 14.52 -32.25 -25.01
CA GLU A 304 13.98 -33.12 -23.97
C GLU A 304 15.00 -33.33 -22.83
N GLN A 305 16.25 -33.59 -23.12
CA GLN A 305 17.30 -33.69 -22.09
C GLN A 305 17.49 -32.40 -21.33
N PHE A 306 17.40 -31.27 -22.02
CA PHE A 306 17.48 -29.96 -21.41
C PHE A 306 16.34 -29.74 -20.40
N ILE A 307 15.07 -29.92 -20.80
CA ILE A 307 13.92 -29.71 -19.89
C ILE A 307 13.97 -30.66 -18.70
N ILE A 308 14.32 -31.94 -18.89
CA ILE A 308 14.49 -32.93 -17.82
C ILE A 308 15.54 -32.42 -16.81
N THR A 309 16.68 -31.93 -17.30
CA THR A 309 17.76 -31.41 -16.44
C THR A 309 17.30 -30.21 -15.64
N GLN A 310 16.60 -29.30 -16.28
CA GLN A 310 16.08 -28.12 -15.60
C GLN A 310 15.00 -28.46 -14.56
N LEU A 311 14.09 -29.37 -14.86
CA LEU A 311 13.05 -29.83 -13.94
C LEU A 311 13.58 -30.58 -12.71
N ARG A 312 14.71 -31.29 -12.86
CA ARG A 312 15.38 -31.90 -11.69
C ARG A 312 15.94 -30.86 -10.74
N ALA A 313 16.43 -29.72 -11.25
CA ALA A 313 16.96 -28.63 -10.46
C ALA A 313 15.86 -27.73 -9.93
N HIS A 314 14.86 -27.42 -10.75
CA HIS A 314 13.79 -26.46 -10.49
C HIS A 314 12.42 -27.05 -10.89
N PRO A 315 11.84 -27.95 -10.06
CA PRO A 315 10.57 -28.59 -10.37
C PRO A 315 9.42 -27.59 -10.39
N THR A 316 8.69 -27.56 -11.51
CA THR A 316 7.47 -26.76 -11.68
C THR A 316 6.40 -27.55 -12.39
N ILE A 317 5.13 -27.34 -12.04
CA ILE A 317 4.00 -28.04 -12.67
C ILE A 317 3.89 -27.65 -14.15
N LYS A 318 4.14 -26.39 -14.49
CA LYS A 318 4.17 -25.92 -15.90
C LYS A 318 5.26 -26.57 -16.72
N GLY A 319 6.45 -26.75 -16.14
CA GLY A 319 7.54 -27.48 -16.82
C GLY A 319 7.23 -28.95 -16.99
N PHE A 320 6.58 -29.60 -16.03
CA PHE A 320 6.09 -30.99 -16.19
C PHE A 320 5.05 -31.08 -17.30
N GLN A 321 4.13 -30.13 -17.38
CA GLN A 321 3.13 -30.09 -18.45
C GLN A 321 3.79 -29.99 -19.84
N GLU A 322 4.83 -29.16 -19.97
CA GLU A 322 5.60 -29.03 -21.21
C GLU A 322 6.30 -30.32 -21.60
N LEU A 323 6.96 -31.01 -20.65
CA LEU A 323 7.60 -32.28 -20.89
C LEU A 323 6.59 -33.35 -21.37
N ILE A 324 5.42 -33.42 -20.73
CA ILE A 324 4.36 -34.35 -21.15
C ILE A 324 3.86 -34.02 -22.55
N ASP A 325 3.71 -32.75 -22.90
CA ASP A 325 3.26 -32.32 -24.22
C ASP A 325 4.28 -32.71 -25.32
N MET A 326 5.59 -32.57 -25.03
CA MET A 326 6.64 -33.02 -25.93
C MET A 326 6.59 -34.55 -26.14
N GLN A 327 6.51 -35.34 -25.06
CA GLN A 327 6.45 -36.79 -25.12
C GLN A 327 5.17 -37.30 -25.81
N ARG A 328 4.01 -36.61 -25.56
CA ARG A 328 2.75 -36.92 -26.22
C ARG A 328 2.82 -36.71 -27.73
N ALA A 329 3.57 -35.70 -28.18
CA ALA A 329 3.75 -35.43 -29.62
C ALA A 329 4.61 -36.49 -30.34
N GLU A 330 5.39 -37.29 -29.61
CA GLU A 330 6.28 -38.35 -30.15
C GLU A 330 5.75 -39.75 -29.93
N SER A 331 4.72 -39.91 -29.10
CA SER A 331 4.12 -41.20 -28.77
C SER A 331 2.97 -41.56 -29.70
N ASP A 332 2.76 -42.85 -29.91
CA ASP A 332 1.66 -43.39 -30.72
C ASP A 332 0.75 -44.30 -29.86
N GLY A 333 -0.51 -44.46 -30.30
CA GLY A 333 -1.45 -45.42 -29.76
C GLY A 333 -1.80 -45.21 -28.30
N HIS A 334 -1.70 -46.26 -27.48
CA HIS A 334 -2.12 -46.26 -26.08
C HIS A 334 -1.28 -45.33 -25.19
N ASP A 335 0.00 -45.18 -25.48
CA ASP A 335 0.88 -44.29 -24.71
C ASP A 335 0.51 -42.82 -24.94
N GLN A 336 0.15 -42.44 -26.17
CA GLN A 336 -0.36 -41.12 -26.49
C GLN A 336 -1.67 -40.81 -25.75
N GLU A 337 -2.60 -41.77 -25.66
CA GLU A 337 -3.86 -41.60 -24.90
C GLU A 337 -3.58 -41.37 -23.41
N ASN A 338 -2.70 -42.17 -22.79
CA ASN A 338 -2.33 -42.04 -21.39
C ASN A 338 -1.69 -40.68 -21.08
N LEU A 339 -0.76 -40.23 -21.92
CA LEU A 339 -0.13 -38.92 -21.78
C LEU A 339 -1.13 -37.76 -21.99
N SER A 340 -2.10 -37.94 -22.88
CA SER A 340 -3.18 -36.95 -23.08
C SER A 340 -4.06 -36.79 -21.82
N VAL A 341 -4.45 -37.91 -21.21
CA VAL A 341 -5.20 -37.91 -19.95
C VAL A 341 -4.40 -37.20 -18.83
N LEU A 342 -3.11 -37.52 -18.73
CA LEU A 342 -2.23 -36.92 -17.74
C LEU A 342 -2.09 -35.41 -17.97
N TYR A 343 -1.93 -34.95 -19.20
CA TYR A 343 -1.89 -33.54 -19.58
C TYR A 343 -3.19 -32.82 -19.19
N GLU A 344 -4.34 -33.39 -19.53
CA GLU A 344 -5.65 -32.81 -19.19
C GLU A 344 -5.87 -32.68 -17.67
N LEU A 345 -5.47 -33.69 -16.89
CA LEU A 345 -5.55 -33.65 -15.44
C LEU A 345 -4.67 -32.52 -14.85
N ILE A 346 -3.45 -32.36 -15.35
CA ILE A 346 -2.55 -31.30 -14.93
C ILE A 346 -3.13 -29.95 -15.33
N GLU A 347 -3.67 -29.82 -16.53
CA GLU A 347 -4.32 -28.57 -17.00
C GLU A 347 -5.51 -28.20 -16.11
N GLN A 348 -6.36 -29.16 -15.74
CA GLN A 348 -7.46 -28.90 -14.80
C GLN A 348 -6.97 -28.46 -13.44
N LEU A 349 -5.92 -29.07 -12.91
CA LEU A 349 -5.33 -28.69 -11.62
C LEU A 349 -4.71 -27.28 -11.64
N THR A 350 -4.11 -26.88 -12.76
CA THR A 350 -3.42 -25.59 -12.88
C THR A 350 -4.36 -24.44 -13.28
N SER A 351 -5.38 -24.72 -14.10
CA SER A 351 -6.32 -23.69 -14.59
C SER A 351 -7.13 -23.03 -13.48
N SER A 352 -7.45 -23.75 -12.41
CA SER A 352 -8.19 -23.24 -11.26
C SER A 352 -7.33 -22.42 -10.30
N LYS A 353 -5.99 -22.50 -10.40
CA LYS A 353 -5.08 -21.82 -9.47
C LYS A 353 -4.85 -20.36 -9.87
N PRO A 354 -4.69 -19.45 -8.88
CA PRO A 354 -4.36 -18.07 -9.16
C PRO A 354 -2.96 -17.97 -9.80
N LYS A 355 -2.82 -17.06 -10.77
CA LYS A 355 -1.55 -16.82 -11.48
C LYS A 355 -0.71 -15.71 -10.83
N HIS A 356 -1.35 -14.84 -10.04
CA HIS A 356 -0.72 -13.67 -9.44
C HIS A 356 -1.04 -13.59 -7.95
N ARG A 357 -0.08 -13.07 -7.16
CA ARG A 357 -0.24 -12.87 -5.71
C ARG A 357 0.35 -11.53 -5.28
N CYS A 358 -0.39 -10.82 -4.42
CA CYS A 358 0.12 -9.61 -3.77
C CYS A 358 1.17 -9.97 -2.71
N ARG A 359 2.37 -9.41 -2.83
CA ARG A 359 3.46 -9.62 -1.86
C ARG A 359 3.21 -8.93 -0.52
N GLN A 360 2.27 -7.97 -0.45
CA GLN A 360 1.98 -7.23 0.78
C GLN A 360 0.85 -7.85 1.62
N CYS A 361 -0.29 -8.23 0.99
CA CYS A 361 -1.47 -8.70 1.74
C CYS A 361 -1.88 -10.13 1.43
N GLY A 362 -1.21 -10.81 0.47
CA GLY A 362 -1.53 -12.18 0.10
C GLY A 362 -2.72 -12.34 -0.86
N PHE A 363 -3.39 -11.25 -1.28
CA PHE A 363 -4.43 -11.33 -2.31
C PHE A 363 -3.93 -12.13 -3.51
N SER A 364 -4.74 -13.06 -4.03
CA SER A 364 -4.39 -13.89 -5.17
C SER A 364 -5.49 -13.86 -6.23
N GLY A 365 -5.11 -13.86 -7.51
CA GLY A 365 -6.03 -13.77 -8.64
C GLY A 365 -5.44 -14.24 -9.95
N HIS A 366 -6.29 -14.37 -10.98
CA HIS A 366 -5.87 -14.81 -12.32
C HIS A 366 -5.29 -13.67 -13.16
N GLN A 367 -5.73 -12.43 -12.91
CA GLN A 367 -5.31 -11.25 -13.64
C GLN A 367 -4.23 -10.48 -12.89
N LEU A 368 -3.33 -9.85 -13.64
CA LEU A 368 -2.38 -8.90 -13.10
C LEU A 368 -3.10 -7.59 -12.78
N HIS A 369 -2.91 -7.10 -11.56
CA HIS A 369 -3.39 -5.79 -11.12
C HIS A 369 -2.20 -4.94 -10.70
N TRP A 370 -2.00 -3.78 -11.32
CA TRP A 370 -0.94 -2.86 -10.92
C TRP A 370 -1.22 -2.24 -9.55
N GLN A 371 -2.49 -1.98 -9.22
CA GLN A 371 -2.94 -1.68 -7.87
C GLN A 371 -3.65 -2.90 -7.28
N CYS A 372 -3.23 -3.36 -6.12
CA CYS A 372 -3.86 -4.50 -5.45
C CYS A 372 -5.32 -4.17 -5.08
N PRO A 373 -6.32 -4.99 -5.50
CA PRO A 373 -7.73 -4.73 -5.19
C PRO A 373 -8.03 -4.73 -3.68
N SER A 374 -7.27 -5.51 -2.90
CA SER A 374 -7.47 -5.65 -1.45
C SER A 374 -6.79 -4.52 -0.66
N CYS A 375 -5.45 -4.41 -0.74
CA CYS A 375 -4.69 -3.48 0.10
C CYS A 375 -4.35 -2.15 -0.59
N LYS A 376 -4.79 -1.95 -1.84
CA LYS A 376 -4.56 -0.74 -2.65
C LYS A 376 -3.09 -0.37 -2.90
N SER A 377 -2.16 -1.26 -2.58
CA SER A 377 -0.74 -1.02 -2.83
C SER A 377 -0.40 -1.22 -4.31
N TRP A 378 0.48 -0.36 -4.83
CA TRP A 378 0.94 -0.37 -6.21
C TRP A 378 2.13 -1.31 -6.42
N GLY A 379 2.21 -1.96 -7.58
CA GLY A 379 3.34 -2.80 -8.00
C GLY A 379 3.58 -4.04 -7.13
N THR A 380 2.63 -4.41 -6.27
CA THR A 380 2.80 -5.49 -5.29
C THR A 380 2.21 -6.83 -5.73
N VAL A 381 1.34 -6.84 -6.74
CA VAL A 381 0.77 -8.05 -7.32
C VAL A 381 1.71 -8.54 -8.42
N LYS A 382 2.25 -9.75 -8.24
CA LYS A 382 3.28 -10.33 -9.10
C LYS A 382 2.93 -11.76 -9.50
N PRO A 383 3.49 -12.28 -10.60
CA PRO A 383 3.39 -13.70 -10.93
C PRO A 383 3.79 -14.57 -9.73
N ILE A 384 3.12 -15.70 -9.57
CA ILE A 384 3.46 -16.68 -8.54
C ILE A 384 4.63 -17.49 -9.04
N HIS A 385 5.71 -17.59 -8.24
CA HIS A 385 6.89 -18.38 -8.52
C HIS A 385 6.93 -19.65 -7.67
N GLY A 386 7.68 -20.66 -8.14
CA GLY A 386 7.91 -21.93 -7.46
C GLY A 386 7.09 -23.07 -8.06
N LEU A 387 6.86 -24.14 -7.29
CA LEU A 387 6.27 -25.40 -7.79
C LEU A 387 4.94 -25.19 -8.54
N GLU A 388 4.09 -24.30 -8.08
CA GLU A 388 2.74 -24.04 -8.61
C GLU A 388 2.68 -22.90 -9.63
N GLY A 389 3.79 -22.19 -9.88
CA GLY A 389 3.85 -20.99 -10.71
C GLY A 389 5.00 -20.98 -11.71
N GLU A 390 5.72 -19.87 -11.73
CA GLU A 390 6.89 -19.64 -12.58
C GLU A 390 8.18 -20.24 -11.98
#